data_277d627e88ffe9572ca401afe001271d
#
_entry.id   277d627e88ffe9572ca401afe001271d
#
_cell.length_a   1.000
_cell.length_b   1.000
_cell.length_c   1.000
_cell.angle_alpha   90.00
_cell.angle_beta   90.00
_cell.angle_gamma   90.00
#
_symmetry.space_group_name_H-M   'P 1'
#
loop_
_entity.id
_entity.type
_entity.pdbx_description
1 polymer ?
#
loop_
_entity_poly.entity_id
_entity_poly.type
_entity_poly.pdbx_seq_one_letter_code
_entity_poly.pdbx_strand_id
1 'polypeptide(L)'
;MTHYMKLNPEPFDKIASGKKTIELRLYDEKRKTVLPGDEIIFTHIHNPYRSISVIVDSVITAASFESLFKHISLVDCGYEEKDITGSNHLDMNQYYSEEKQRQHGVVGIRFSTNTKRSLSDVHVPYDEVEAYLTKSVAMSVKRTPEVIKWFSWFKSIDREAIFPDAYKKAIGADTLESAIEFLDTVI
;
A
#
# COMPACT_ATOMS: atom_id res chain seq x y z
N MET A 1 -9.04 12.01 9.74
CA MET A 1 -8.72 10.76 10.49
C MET A 1 -7.83 9.89 9.61
N THR A 2 -6.99 8.97 10.18
CA THR A 2 -6.15 8.08 9.36
C THR A 2 -6.69 6.66 9.41
N HIS A 3 -6.88 6.03 8.24
CA HIS A 3 -7.35 4.66 8.07
C HIS A 3 -6.25 3.78 7.47
N TYR A 4 -6.21 2.51 7.87
CA TYR A 4 -5.23 1.55 7.37
C TYR A 4 -5.92 0.42 6.59
N MET A 5 -5.49 0.18 5.36
CA MET A 5 -6.04 -0.85 4.48
C MET A 5 -4.93 -1.63 3.79
N LYS A 6 -5.08 -2.96 3.70
CA LYS A 6 -4.16 -3.82 2.97
C LYS A 6 -4.64 -4.01 1.53
N LEU A 7 -3.69 -4.05 0.60
CA LEU A 7 -3.93 -4.28 -0.82
C LEU A 7 -3.08 -5.43 -1.36
N ASN A 8 -3.66 -6.19 -2.28
CA ASN A 8 -2.93 -7.11 -3.11
C ASN A 8 -1.93 -6.36 -4.02
N PRO A 9 -0.89 -7.03 -4.56
CA PRO A 9 0.15 -6.39 -5.37
C PRO A 9 -0.41 -5.54 -6.52
N GLU A 10 -1.28 -6.11 -7.33
CA GLU A 10 -1.79 -5.46 -8.54
C GLU A 10 -2.55 -4.14 -8.24
N PRO A 11 -3.60 -4.11 -7.38
CA PRO A 11 -4.24 -2.84 -7.03
C PRO A 11 -3.30 -1.86 -6.33
N PHE A 12 -2.34 -2.33 -5.55
CA PHE A 12 -1.34 -1.47 -4.93
C PHE A 12 -0.48 -0.75 -5.98
N ASP A 13 0.06 -1.49 -6.95
CA ASP A 13 0.90 -0.93 -8.00
C ASP A 13 0.12 0.00 -8.95
N LYS A 14 -1.17 -0.29 -9.18
CA LYS A 14 -2.07 0.60 -9.93
C LYS A 14 -2.31 1.93 -9.20
N ILE A 15 -2.45 1.92 -7.88
CA ILE A 15 -2.53 3.15 -7.08
C ILE A 15 -1.20 3.89 -7.11
N ALA A 16 -0.09 3.21 -6.87
CA ALA A 16 1.25 3.80 -6.89
C ALA A 16 1.57 4.50 -8.21
N SER A 17 1.10 3.94 -9.33
CA SER A 17 1.28 4.52 -10.67
C SER A 17 0.22 5.53 -11.08
N GLY A 18 -0.76 5.83 -10.22
CA GLY A 18 -1.85 6.75 -10.51
C GLY A 18 -2.94 6.21 -11.45
N LYS A 19 -2.86 4.94 -11.85
CA LYS A 19 -3.84 4.28 -12.72
C LYS A 19 -5.14 3.90 -12.02
N LYS A 20 -5.15 3.92 -10.69
CA LYS A 20 -6.31 3.60 -9.86
C LYS A 20 -6.51 4.70 -8.84
N THR A 21 -7.67 5.35 -8.88
CA THR A 21 -8.06 6.46 -7.99
C THR A 21 -9.35 6.18 -7.21
N ILE A 22 -9.96 4.99 -7.43
CA ILE A 22 -11.11 4.52 -6.66
C ILE A 22 -10.82 3.13 -6.12
N GLU A 23 -10.86 2.97 -4.81
CA GLU A 23 -10.80 1.67 -4.15
C GLU A 23 -12.20 1.13 -3.86
N LEU A 24 -12.40 -0.16 -4.17
CA LEU A 24 -13.68 -0.86 -4.04
C LEU A 24 -13.69 -1.76 -2.81
N ARG A 25 -14.67 -1.59 -1.92
CA ARG A 25 -14.81 -2.37 -0.68
C ARG A 25 -16.27 -2.69 -0.34
N LEU A 26 -16.47 -3.62 0.60
CA LEU A 26 -17.75 -3.70 1.32
C LEU A 26 -17.90 -2.46 2.20
N TYR A 27 -19.12 -1.97 2.34
CA TYR A 27 -19.45 -0.85 3.23
C TYR A 27 -19.74 -1.36 4.64
N ASP A 28 -18.74 -2.06 5.20
CA ASP A 28 -18.76 -2.60 6.56
C ASP A 28 -18.51 -1.51 7.62
N GLU A 29 -18.62 -1.85 8.90
CA GLU A 29 -18.46 -0.91 10.01
C GLU A 29 -17.14 -0.12 9.95
N LYS A 30 -16.08 -0.75 9.44
CA LYS A 30 -14.77 -0.12 9.31
C LYS A 30 -14.74 0.94 8.20
N ARG A 31 -15.49 0.76 7.12
CA ARG A 31 -15.53 1.67 5.96
C ARG A 31 -16.58 2.75 6.12
N LYS A 32 -17.58 2.54 7.00
CA LYS A 32 -18.56 3.54 7.38
C LYS A 32 -17.95 4.76 8.09
N THR A 33 -16.76 4.59 8.68
CA THR A 33 -16.05 5.68 9.36
C THR A 33 -15.19 6.53 8.42
N VAL A 34 -15.03 6.14 7.16
CA VAL A 34 -14.22 6.89 6.18
C VAL A 34 -15.00 8.08 5.65
N LEU A 35 -14.42 9.26 5.76
CA LEU A 35 -15.02 10.53 5.33
C LEU A 35 -14.12 11.27 4.34
N PRO A 36 -14.68 12.12 3.47
CA PRO A 36 -13.89 13.05 2.65
C PRO A 36 -12.95 13.88 3.53
N GLY A 37 -11.69 14.03 3.08
CA GLY A 37 -10.62 14.69 3.81
C GLY A 37 -9.83 13.78 4.75
N ASP A 38 -10.28 12.54 4.98
CA ASP A 38 -9.52 11.56 5.74
C ASP A 38 -8.29 11.07 4.93
N GLU A 39 -7.30 10.61 5.64
CA GLU A 39 -6.14 9.92 5.07
C GLU A 39 -6.35 8.41 5.08
N ILE A 40 -5.97 7.74 3.98
CA ILE A 40 -5.86 6.28 3.96
C ILE A 40 -4.41 5.91 3.68
N ILE A 41 -3.86 5.02 4.51
CA ILE A 41 -2.58 4.38 4.29
C ILE A 41 -2.83 2.97 3.75
N PHE A 42 -2.56 2.78 2.46
CA PHE A 42 -2.58 1.48 1.83
C PHE A 42 -1.25 0.76 2.04
N THR A 43 -1.29 -0.45 2.57
CA THR A 43 -0.11 -1.29 2.78
C THR A 43 -0.14 -2.49 1.85
N HIS A 44 0.97 -2.78 1.20
CA HIS A 44 1.10 -3.95 0.34
C HIS A 44 1.08 -5.25 1.16
N ILE A 45 0.20 -6.22 0.79
CA ILE A 45 -0.05 -7.42 1.61
C ILE A 45 1.18 -8.31 1.80
N HIS A 46 2.06 -8.39 0.79
CA HIS A 46 3.27 -9.21 0.83
C HIS A 46 4.54 -8.43 1.18
N ASN A 47 4.43 -7.11 1.33
CA ASN A 47 5.55 -6.26 1.72
C ASN A 47 5.02 -5.11 2.60
N PRO A 48 4.94 -5.32 3.92
CA PRO A 48 4.37 -4.34 4.84
C PRO A 48 5.17 -3.02 4.91
N TYR A 49 6.39 -3.01 4.39
CA TYR A 49 7.22 -1.80 4.29
C TYR A 49 6.88 -0.91 3.08
N ARG A 50 6.05 -1.41 2.15
CA ARG A 50 5.51 -0.59 1.05
C ARG A 50 4.13 -0.08 1.45
N SER A 51 4.00 1.24 1.57
CA SER A 51 2.72 1.89 1.80
C SER A 51 2.53 3.11 0.91
N ILE A 52 1.29 3.50 0.69
CA ILE A 52 0.89 4.68 -0.07
C ILE A 52 -0.11 5.44 0.78
N SER A 53 0.17 6.72 1.04
CA SER A 53 -0.78 7.62 1.67
C SER A 53 -1.60 8.35 0.60
N VAL A 54 -2.90 8.39 0.78
CA VAL A 54 -3.85 9.09 -0.09
C VAL A 54 -4.84 9.89 0.74
N ILE A 55 -5.40 10.94 0.15
CA ILE A 55 -6.48 11.71 0.78
C ILE A 55 -7.80 11.33 0.12
N VAL A 56 -8.82 11.07 0.93
CA VAL A 56 -10.16 10.74 0.47
C VAL A 56 -10.82 11.99 -0.11
N ASP A 57 -11.19 11.94 -1.37
CA ASP A 57 -11.91 13.02 -2.05
C ASP A 57 -13.43 12.86 -1.88
N SER A 58 -13.93 11.63 -2.05
CA SER A 58 -15.35 11.31 -1.90
C SER A 58 -15.58 9.83 -1.60
N VAL A 59 -16.75 9.55 -1.04
CA VAL A 59 -17.21 8.20 -0.70
C VAL A 59 -18.56 7.97 -1.39
N ILE A 60 -18.64 6.97 -2.25
CA ILE A 60 -19.83 6.63 -3.04
C ILE A 60 -20.31 5.25 -2.60
N THR A 61 -21.52 5.17 -2.05
CA THR A 61 -22.10 3.93 -1.53
C THR A 61 -23.20 3.40 -2.42
N ALA A 62 -23.36 2.08 -2.47
CA ALA A 62 -24.44 1.42 -3.19
C ALA A 62 -24.81 0.09 -2.53
N ALA A 63 -25.96 -0.47 -2.93
CA ALA A 63 -26.42 -1.78 -2.42
C ALA A 63 -25.59 -2.96 -2.96
N SER A 64 -25.01 -2.81 -4.16
CA SER A 64 -24.21 -3.83 -4.84
C SER A 64 -23.16 -3.19 -5.77
N PHE A 65 -22.15 -3.95 -6.18
CA PHE A 65 -21.20 -3.49 -7.21
C PHE A 65 -21.90 -3.25 -8.56
N GLU A 66 -22.94 -3.99 -8.90
CA GLU A 66 -23.76 -3.70 -10.07
C GLU A 66 -24.32 -2.27 -10.06
N SER A 67 -24.86 -1.86 -8.92
CA SER A 67 -25.38 -0.50 -8.76
C SER A 67 -24.26 0.53 -8.71
N LEU A 68 -23.16 0.24 -8.00
CA LEU A 68 -22.05 1.15 -7.85
C LEU A 68 -21.39 1.48 -9.20
N PHE A 69 -21.20 0.47 -10.06
CA PHE A 69 -20.55 0.64 -11.38
C PHE A 69 -21.33 1.53 -12.36
N LYS A 70 -22.62 1.78 -12.09
CA LYS A 70 -23.41 2.77 -12.86
C LYS A 70 -23.04 4.22 -12.53
N HIS A 71 -22.34 4.45 -11.42
CA HIS A 71 -22.04 5.78 -10.88
C HIS A 71 -20.55 6.13 -10.83
N ILE A 72 -19.68 5.19 -11.18
CA ILE A 72 -18.24 5.37 -11.13
C ILE A 72 -17.58 4.92 -12.44
N SER A 73 -16.41 5.47 -12.75
CA SER A 73 -15.59 5.04 -13.87
C SER A 73 -14.82 3.77 -13.51
N LEU A 74 -14.93 2.74 -14.33
CA LEU A 74 -14.16 1.51 -14.15
C LEU A 74 -12.65 1.74 -14.40
N VAL A 75 -12.28 2.69 -15.26
CA VAL A 75 -10.87 3.09 -15.44
C VAL A 75 -10.30 3.60 -14.12
N ASP A 76 -11.05 4.46 -13.41
CA ASP A 76 -10.63 4.96 -12.11
C ASP A 76 -10.51 3.86 -11.06
N CYS A 77 -11.21 2.73 -11.25
CA CYS A 77 -11.09 1.53 -10.41
C CYS A 77 -9.88 0.65 -10.79
N GLY A 78 -9.14 1.02 -11.83
CA GLY A 78 -7.95 0.31 -12.29
C GLY A 78 -8.21 -0.75 -13.37
N TYR A 79 -9.39 -0.76 -14.01
CA TYR A 79 -9.63 -1.55 -15.21
C TYR A 79 -8.94 -0.90 -16.42
N GLU A 80 -8.41 -1.70 -17.33
CA GLU A 80 -7.87 -1.18 -18.58
C GLU A 80 -9.03 -0.91 -19.58
N GLU A 81 -8.92 0.13 -20.38
CA GLU A 81 -9.97 0.52 -21.33
C GLU A 81 -10.39 -0.63 -22.26
N LYS A 82 -9.42 -1.44 -22.71
CA LYS A 82 -9.69 -2.62 -23.57
C LYS A 82 -10.54 -3.70 -22.88
N ASP A 83 -10.50 -3.76 -21.55
CA ASP A 83 -11.17 -4.80 -20.76
C ASP A 83 -12.55 -4.35 -20.27
N ILE A 84 -12.87 -3.05 -20.37
CA ILE A 84 -14.15 -2.50 -19.87
C ILE A 84 -15.37 -3.16 -20.53
N THR A 85 -15.30 -3.47 -21.82
CA THR A 85 -16.41 -4.09 -22.54
C THR A 85 -16.72 -5.50 -22.03
N GLY A 86 -15.73 -6.21 -21.48
CA GLY A 86 -15.88 -7.55 -20.87
C GLY A 86 -16.00 -7.53 -19.34
N SER A 87 -15.65 -6.40 -18.71
CA SER A 87 -15.66 -6.27 -17.26
C SER A 87 -17.07 -6.01 -16.75
N ASN A 88 -17.43 -6.70 -15.68
CA ASN A 88 -18.72 -6.49 -15.05
C ASN A 88 -18.60 -6.62 -13.52
N HIS A 89 -19.71 -6.31 -12.84
CA HIS A 89 -19.77 -6.38 -11.39
C HIS A 89 -19.51 -7.79 -10.81
N LEU A 90 -19.66 -8.86 -11.63
CA LEU A 90 -19.39 -10.23 -11.20
C LEU A 90 -17.89 -10.48 -10.94
N ASP A 91 -17.01 -9.68 -11.54
CA ASP A 91 -15.57 -9.75 -11.27
C ASP A 91 -15.28 -9.51 -9.78
N MET A 92 -16.14 -8.76 -9.11
CA MET A 92 -16.03 -8.49 -7.68
C MET A 92 -16.47 -9.67 -6.81
N ASN A 93 -17.19 -10.66 -7.35
CA ASN A 93 -17.65 -11.82 -6.59
C ASN A 93 -16.50 -12.73 -6.14
N GLN A 94 -15.36 -12.69 -6.83
CA GLN A 94 -14.14 -13.37 -6.40
C GLN A 94 -13.58 -12.82 -5.06
N TYR A 95 -13.90 -11.58 -4.72
CA TYR A 95 -13.46 -10.92 -3.48
C TYR A 95 -14.58 -10.83 -2.45
N TYR A 96 -15.82 -10.60 -2.91
CA TYR A 96 -16.98 -10.32 -2.06
C TYR A 96 -18.23 -11.00 -2.61
N SER A 97 -18.69 -12.06 -1.92
CA SER A 97 -19.91 -12.77 -2.32
C SER A 97 -21.12 -11.83 -2.34
N GLU A 98 -22.11 -12.15 -3.17
CA GLU A 98 -23.35 -11.38 -3.25
C GLU A 98 -24.09 -11.29 -1.90
N GLU A 99 -23.99 -12.33 -1.07
CA GLU A 99 -24.56 -12.32 0.27
C GLU A 99 -23.93 -11.22 1.14
N LYS A 100 -22.57 -11.09 1.12
CA LYS A 100 -21.86 -10.03 1.84
C LYS A 100 -22.17 -8.65 1.28
N GLN A 101 -22.35 -8.53 -0.04
CA GLN A 101 -22.78 -7.29 -0.65
C GLN A 101 -24.18 -6.89 -0.15
N ARG A 102 -25.13 -7.84 -0.11
CA ARG A 102 -26.49 -7.59 0.43
C ARG A 102 -26.47 -7.20 1.92
N GLN A 103 -25.60 -7.82 2.70
CA GLN A 103 -25.50 -7.59 4.14
C GLN A 103 -24.93 -6.21 4.48
N HIS A 104 -23.89 -5.78 3.78
CA HIS A 104 -23.13 -4.58 4.14
C HIS A 104 -23.32 -3.41 3.16
N GLY A 105 -23.75 -3.67 1.95
CA GLY A 105 -23.60 -2.76 0.83
C GLY A 105 -22.14 -2.70 0.37
N VAL A 106 -21.87 -1.81 -0.57
CA VAL A 106 -20.54 -1.61 -1.15
C VAL A 106 -20.17 -0.14 -1.18
N VAL A 107 -18.88 0.14 -1.31
CA VAL A 107 -18.37 1.51 -1.35
C VAL A 107 -17.25 1.63 -2.37
N GLY A 108 -17.29 2.70 -3.15
CA GLY A 108 -16.18 3.23 -3.94
C GLY A 108 -15.60 4.45 -3.20
N ILE A 109 -14.36 4.33 -2.78
CA ILE A 109 -13.64 5.41 -2.10
C ILE A 109 -12.76 6.08 -3.14
N ARG A 110 -13.12 7.29 -3.55
CA ARG A 110 -12.29 8.12 -4.45
C ARG A 110 -11.25 8.84 -3.62
N PHE A 111 -10.03 8.87 -4.13
CA PHE A 111 -8.91 9.53 -3.48
C PHE A 111 -7.96 10.13 -4.49
N SER A 112 -7.22 11.13 -4.06
CA SER A 112 -6.06 11.66 -4.73
C SER A 112 -4.78 11.19 -4.05
N THR A 113 -3.82 10.72 -4.86
CA THR A 113 -2.46 10.53 -4.38
C THR A 113 -1.87 11.92 -4.17
N ASN A 114 -1.34 12.17 -3.00
CA ASN A 114 -0.66 13.43 -2.73
C ASN A 114 0.68 13.41 -3.51
N THR A 115 0.63 13.82 -4.80
CA THR A 115 1.77 13.79 -5.72
C THR A 115 2.94 14.70 -5.31
N LYS A 116 2.77 15.48 -4.22
CA LYS A 116 3.88 16.18 -3.56
C LYS A 116 4.64 15.31 -2.56
N ARG A 117 4.11 14.12 -2.24
CA ARG A 117 4.84 13.15 -1.45
C ARG A 117 5.67 12.30 -2.41
N SER A 118 6.95 12.56 -2.42
CA SER A 118 8.01 11.73 -2.98
C SER A 118 7.88 10.29 -2.48
N LEU A 119 8.52 9.32 -3.12
CA LEU A 119 8.69 7.96 -2.58
C LEU A 119 9.30 7.96 -1.16
N SER A 120 9.89 9.08 -0.70
CA SER A 120 10.28 9.34 0.68
C SER A 120 9.12 9.37 1.68
N ASP A 121 7.88 9.52 1.22
CA ASP A 121 6.70 9.53 2.08
C ASP A 121 6.04 8.16 2.26
N VAL A 122 6.73 7.10 1.91
CA VAL A 122 6.39 5.75 2.33
C VAL A 122 6.50 5.74 3.85
N HIS A 123 5.37 5.85 4.55
CA HIS A 123 5.36 5.76 6.00
C HIS A 123 5.67 4.32 6.40
N VAL A 124 6.95 4.05 6.54
CA VAL A 124 7.41 2.86 7.24
C VAL A 124 7.47 3.27 8.71
N PRO A 125 6.76 2.58 9.61
CA PRO A 125 6.94 2.81 11.03
C PRO A 125 8.42 2.66 11.36
N TYR A 126 9.03 3.75 11.82
CA TYR A 126 10.46 3.82 12.13
C TYR A 126 10.91 2.66 13.03
N ASP A 127 10.10 2.33 14.01
CA ASP A 127 10.32 1.25 14.99
C ASP A 127 10.41 -0.13 14.34
N GLU A 128 9.63 -0.39 13.28
CA GLU A 128 9.67 -1.67 12.55
C GLU A 128 10.91 -1.78 11.68
N VAL A 129 11.36 -0.68 11.07
CA VAL A 129 12.62 -0.65 10.29
C VAL A 129 13.80 -0.85 11.22
N GLU A 130 13.84 -0.14 12.35
CA GLU A 130 14.90 -0.26 13.33
C GLU A 130 14.96 -1.68 13.92
N ALA A 131 13.81 -2.24 14.31
CA ALA A 131 13.73 -3.60 14.83
C ALA A 131 14.18 -4.63 13.78
N TYR A 132 13.83 -4.44 12.51
CA TYR A 132 14.22 -5.35 11.44
C TYR A 132 15.71 -5.26 11.11
N LEU A 133 16.25 -4.05 11.02
CA LEU A 133 17.68 -3.80 10.79
C LEU A 133 18.52 -4.36 11.93
N THR A 134 18.12 -4.09 13.18
CA THR A 134 18.79 -4.60 14.36
C THR A 134 18.78 -6.13 14.39
N LYS A 135 17.66 -6.75 14.06
CA LYS A 135 17.51 -8.21 13.98
C LYS A 135 18.37 -8.79 12.85
N SER A 136 18.42 -8.15 11.71
CA SER A 136 19.21 -8.61 10.54
C SER A 136 20.71 -8.57 10.85
N VAL A 137 21.19 -7.54 11.53
CA VAL A 137 22.58 -7.41 11.96
C VAL A 137 22.91 -8.43 13.06
N ALA A 138 22.04 -8.60 14.07
CA ALA A 138 22.24 -9.53 15.16
C ALA A 138 22.25 -11.01 14.75
N MET A 139 21.60 -11.34 13.63
CA MET A 139 21.49 -12.73 13.14
C MET A 139 22.66 -13.19 12.26
N SER A 140 23.77 -12.42 12.17
CA SER A 140 24.87 -12.73 11.25
C SER A 140 24.35 -13.11 9.87
N VAL A 141 23.42 -12.33 9.43
CA VAL A 141 22.75 -12.30 8.14
C VAL A 141 22.53 -13.67 7.51
N LYS A 142 21.56 -14.41 8.02
CA LYS A 142 20.98 -15.47 7.21
C LYS A 142 20.24 -14.82 6.06
N ARG A 143 20.63 -15.11 4.83
CA ARG A 143 19.94 -14.72 3.60
C ARG A 143 18.55 -15.36 3.58
N THR A 144 17.60 -14.82 4.32
CA THR A 144 16.22 -15.25 4.21
C THR A 144 15.55 -14.54 3.03
N PRO A 145 14.52 -15.14 2.41
CA PRO A 145 13.75 -14.48 1.35
C PRO A 145 13.19 -13.12 1.80
N GLU A 146 12.86 -12.98 3.08
CA GLU A 146 12.36 -11.74 3.68
C GLU A 146 13.44 -10.66 3.70
N VAL A 147 14.66 -11.00 4.10
CA VAL A 147 15.81 -10.08 4.12
C VAL A 147 16.12 -9.59 2.70
N ILE A 148 16.15 -10.50 1.73
CA ILE A 148 16.42 -10.16 0.32
C ILE A 148 15.33 -9.22 -0.23
N LYS A 149 14.05 -9.51 0.04
CA LYS A 149 12.93 -8.65 -0.37
C LYS A 149 13.02 -7.27 0.27
N TRP A 150 13.29 -7.22 1.58
CA TRP A 150 13.42 -5.97 2.28
C TRP A 150 14.57 -5.13 1.73
N PHE A 151 15.71 -5.74 1.48
CA PHE A 151 16.89 -5.05 0.95
C PHE A 151 16.67 -4.53 -0.48
N SER A 152 16.00 -5.30 -1.33
CA SER A 152 15.60 -4.84 -2.66
C SER A 152 14.67 -3.64 -2.60
N TRP A 153 13.74 -3.63 -1.65
CA TRP A 153 12.89 -2.49 -1.39
C TRP A 153 13.69 -1.30 -0.85
N PHE A 154 14.55 -1.51 0.14
CA PHE A 154 15.41 -0.48 0.72
C PHE A 154 16.29 0.21 -0.34
N LYS A 155 16.81 -0.51 -1.32
CA LYS A 155 17.56 0.06 -2.44
C LYS A 155 16.70 0.94 -3.36
N SER A 156 15.38 0.77 -3.35
CA SER A 156 14.45 1.49 -4.24
C SER A 156 13.89 2.81 -3.67
N ILE A 157 14.18 3.12 -2.40
CA ILE A 157 13.63 4.28 -1.70
C ILE A 157 14.70 5.30 -1.35
N ASP A 158 14.25 6.49 -0.89
CA ASP A 158 15.15 7.50 -0.34
C ASP A 158 15.75 7.01 0.99
N ARG A 159 17.00 6.61 0.93
CA ARG A 159 17.70 5.93 2.03
C ARG A 159 18.10 6.88 3.14
N GLU A 160 18.34 8.15 2.82
CA GLU A 160 18.74 9.15 3.82
C GLU A 160 17.62 9.41 4.82
N ALA A 161 16.38 9.38 4.35
CA ALA A 161 15.21 9.65 5.19
C ALA A 161 14.88 8.51 6.17
N ILE A 162 15.32 7.28 5.89
CA ILE A 162 14.93 6.09 6.68
C ILE A 162 16.09 5.33 7.28
N PHE A 163 17.34 5.77 7.07
CA PHE A 163 18.50 5.07 7.61
C PHE A 163 18.77 5.51 9.06
N PRO A 164 18.41 4.73 10.08
CA PRO A 164 18.54 5.13 11.47
C PRO A 164 19.98 5.28 11.89
N ASP A 165 20.30 6.33 12.64
CA ASP A 165 21.64 6.53 13.24
C ASP A 165 22.05 5.36 14.15
N ALA A 166 21.08 4.76 14.83
CA ALA A 166 21.28 3.57 15.63
C ALA A 166 21.82 2.39 14.79
N TYR A 167 21.35 2.25 13.56
CA TYR A 167 21.79 1.20 12.66
C TYR A 167 23.20 1.45 12.13
N LYS A 168 23.51 2.67 11.69
CA LYS A 168 24.87 3.09 11.31
C LYS A 168 25.87 2.72 12.40
N LYS A 169 25.52 3.05 13.63
CA LYS A 169 26.34 2.74 14.80
C LYS A 169 26.49 1.25 15.05
N ALA A 170 25.42 0.48 14.88
CA ALA A 170 25.41 -0.98 15.11
C ALA A 170 26.32 -1.74 14.14
N ILE A 171 26.40 -1.31 12.87
CA ILE A 171 27.26 -1.93 11.85
C ILE A 171 28.64 -1.26 11.73
N GLY A 172 28.92 -0.24 12.54
CA GLY A 172 30.19 0.48 12.50
C GLY A 172 30.35 1.36 11.26
N ALA A 173 29.26 1.72 10.58
CA ALA A 173 29.28 2.56 9.39
C ALA A 173 29.11 4.04 9.77
N ASP A 174 30.03 4.88 9.33
CA ASP A 174 29.97 6.33 9.58
C ASP A 174 29.11 7.08 8.55
N THR A 175 28.91 6.47 7.39
CA THR A 175 28.12 7.03 6.28
C THR A 175 27.07 6.06 5.77
N LEU A 176 26.09 6.59 5.03
CA LEU A 176 25.08 5.77 4.36
C LEU A 176 25.71 4.83 3.32
N GLU A 177 26.73 5.32 2.58
CA GLU A 177 27.44 4.54 1.56
C GLU A 177 28.12 3.33 2.18
N SER A 178 28.86 3.49 3.28
CA SER A 178 29.53 2.38 3.97
C SER A 178 28.54 1.38 4.58
N ALA A 179 27.36 1.85 4.99
CA ALA A 179 26.27 0.96 5.42
C ALA A 179 25.69 0.14 4.28
N ILE A 180 25.52 0.75 3.09
CA ILE A 180 25.05 0.05 1.89
C ILE A 180 26.08 -0.98 1.43
N GLU A 181 27.35 -0.60 1.41
CA GLU A 181 28.47 -1.48 1.06
C GLU A 181 28.51 -2.70 1.98
N PHE A 182 28.35 -2.49 3.27
CA PHE A 182 28.24 -3.58 4.24
C PHE A 182 27.05 -4.48 3.91
N LEU A 183 25.85 -3.94 3.67
CA LEU A 183 24.66 -4.72 3.33
C LEU A 183 24.83 -5.50 2.02
N ASP A 184 25.51 -4.96 1.01
CA ASP A 184 25.82 -5.63 -0.24
C ASP A 184 26.76 -6.83 -0.05
N THR A 185 27.60 -6.81 1.00
CA THR A 185 28.50 -7.94 1.29
C THR A 185 27.83 -9.07 2.05
N VAL A 186 26.75 -8.78 2.79
CA VAL A 186 26.10 -9.75 3.68
C VAL A 186 24.77 -10.28 3.12
N ILE A 187 24.24 -9.69 2.06
CA ILE A 187 23.04 -10.12 1.33
C ILE A 187 23.40 -10.59 -0.06
#